data_21931164ee33cadb444f29e762ae92d9
#
_entry.id   21931164ee33cadb444f29e762ae92d9
#
_cell.length_a   1.000
_cell.length_b   1.000
_cell.length_c   1.000
_cell.angle_alpha   90.00
_cell.angle_beta   90.00
_cell.angle_gamma   90.00
#
_symmetry.space_group_name_H-M   'P 1'
#
loop_
_entity.id
_entity.type
_entity.pdbx_description
1 polymer ?
#
loop_
_entity_poly.entity_id
_entity_poly.type
_entity_poly.pdbx_seq_one_letter_code
_entity_poly.pdbx_strand_id
1 'polypeptide(L)'
;QMCIRDSIRRPGQINAWDNEEFVAAVKKTGKKQLIIAGIVTDVCVAFAALSAVEAGYEVFVVTDASGTFNAEVRDAAWRRMEAAGVQLVNFFSVACELHRDWRNDMEGLAALLGKYIPAYQNIMTSFSAK
;
A
#
# COMPACT_ATOMS: atom_id res chain seq x y z
N GLN A 1 9.50 8.24 14.84
CA GLN A 1 8.97 9.30 13.97
C GLN A 1 7.46 9.12 13.90
N MET A 2 6.69 10.11 14.33
CA MET A 2 5.22 10.03 14.37
C MET A 2 4.65 9.79 12.97
N CYS A 3 3.73 8.84 12.86
CA CYS A 3 2.89 8.73 11.67
C CYS A 3 1.99 9.98 11.62
N ILE A 4 2.25 10.86 10.67
CA ILE A 4 1.36 11.98 10.38
C ILE A 4 0.17 11.39 9.62
N ARG A 5 -1.00 11.43 10.24
CA ARG A 5 -2.26 11.08 9.56
C ARG A 5 -2.89 12.35 9.05
N ASP A 6 -2.52 12.72 7.84
CA ASP A 6 -3.19 13.81 7.14
C ASP A 6 -4.44 13.27 6.44
N SER A 7 -5.51 14.05 6.51
CA SER A 7 -6.74 13.76 5.79
C SER A 7 -7.04 14.90 4.83
N ILE A 8 -7.03 14.59 3.53
CA ILE A 8 -7.35 15.55 2.49
C ILE A 8 -8.70 15.16 1.89
N ARG A 9 -9.68 16.06 2.04
CA ARG A 9 -11.02 15.83 1.52
C ARG A 9 -11.05 16.04 0.01
N ARG A 10 -11.71 15.12 -0.70
CA ARG A 10 -11.99 15.23 -2.12
C ARG A 10 -13.50 15.39 -2.31
N PRO A 11 -13.99 16.57 -2.66
CA PRO A 11 -15.44 16.80 -2.78
C PRO A 11 -16.12 16.04 -3.93
N GLY A 12 -15.36 15.55 -4.92
CA GLY A 12 -15.95 14.82 -6.04
C GLY A 12 -14.95 14.12 -6.96
N GLN A 13 -13.65 14.40 -6.86
CA GLN A 13 -12.65 13.78 -7.73
C GLN A 13 -12.54 12.27 -7.44
N ILE A 14 -12.75 11.46 -8.47
CA ILE A 14 -12.57 10.01 -8.40
C ILE A 14 -11.08 9.67 -8.27
N ASN A 15 -10.26 10.29 -9.11
CA ASN A 15 -8.81 10.19 -9.01
C ASN A 15 -8.28 11.22 -7.99
N ALA A 16 -7.53 10.75 -7.00
CA ALA A 16 -6.93 11.63 -6.00
C ALA A 16 -5.93 12.62 -6.64
N TRP A 17 -5.35 12.27 -7.77
CA TRP A 17 -4.39 13.12 -8.48
C TRP A 17 -5.04 14.33 -9.16
N ASP A 18 -6.36 14.32 -9.35
CA ASP A 18 -7.14 15.46 -9.87
C ASP A 18 -7.46 16.50 -8.78
N ASN A 19 -7.04 16.25 -7.55
CA ASN A 19 -7.18 17.19 -6.43
C ASN A 19 -5.84 17.88 -6.15
N GLU A 20 -5.79 19.18 -6.38
CA GLU A 20 -4.57 19.99 -6.25
C GLU A 20 -4.00 19.99 -4.84
N GLU A 21 -4.85 20.02 -3.81
CA GLU A 21 -4.42 19.98 -2.41
C GLU A 21 -3.75 18.64 -2.08
N PHE A 22 -4.29 17.53 -2.59
CA PHE A 22 -3.69 16.21 -2.44
C PHE A 22 -2.32 16.14 -3.11
N VAL A 23 -2.21 16.57 -4.35
CA VAL A 23 -0.94 16.59 -5.10
C VAL A 23 0.09 17.48 -4.42
N ALA A 24 -0.32 18.66 -3.95
CA ALA A 24 0.56 19.57 -3.20
C ALA A 24 1.07 18.94 -1.91
N ALA A 25 0.20 18.24 -1.16
CA ALA A 25 0.59 17.55 0.06
C ALA A 25 1.59 16.42 -0.21
N VAL A 26 1.37 15.61 -1.26
CA VAL A 26 2.32 14.57 -1.67
C VAL A 26 3.67 15.18 -2.04
N LYS A 27 3.70 16.21 -2.88
CA LYS A 27 4.93 16.91 -3.28
C LYS A 27 5.69 17.49 -2.09
N LYS A 28 4.97 18.06 -1.11
CA LYS A 28 5.55 18.65 0.11
C LYS A 28 6.35 17.63 0.93
N THR A 29 6.03 16.34 0.85
CA THR A 29 6.81 15.30 1.55
C THR A 29 8.25 15.18 1.06
N GLY A 30 8.54 15.59 -0.17
CA GLY A 30 9.84 15.41 -0.82
C GLY A 30 10.20 13.96 -1.11
N LYS A 31 9.28 13.01 -0.87
CA LYS A 31 9.50 11.58 -1.13
C LYS A 31 9.33 11.27 -2.61
N LYS A 32 10.05 10.25 -3.09
CA LYS A 32 9.97 9.77 -4.46
C LYS A 32 9.23 8.45 -4.60
N GLN A 33 9.03 7.76 -3.50
CA GLN A 33 8.34 6.47 -3.42
C GLN A 33 6.99 6.65 -2.76
N LEU A 34 5.96 6.04 -3.34
CA LEU A 34 4.59 6.04 -2.82
C LEU A 34 4.11 4.61 -2.63
N ILE A 35 3.59 4.33 -1.45
CA ILE A 35 2.88 3.09 -1.15
C ILE A 35 1.39 3.43 -1.12
N ILE A 36 0.61 2.78 -1.99
CA ILE A 36 -0.81 3.06 -2.19
C ILE A 36 -1.63 1.82 -1.83
N ALA A 37 -2.70 2.03 -1.09
CA ALA A 37 -3.72 1.03 -0.80
C ALA A 37 -5.09 1.71 -0.68
N GLY A 38 -6.17 0.96 -0.81
CA GLY A 38 -7.52 1.52 -0.64
C GLY A 38 -8.62 0.77 -1.35
N ILE A 39 -9.75 1.44 -1.54
CA ILE A 39 -10.97 0.93 -2.15
C ILE A 39 -11.44 1.92 -3.23
N VAL A 40 -11.66 1.46 -4.44
CA VAL A 40 -11.49 0.10 -4.98
C VAL A 40 -10.24 0.03 -5.85
N THR A 41 -9.71 -1.19 -6.02
CA THR A 41 -8.43 -1.43 -6.72
C THR A 41 -8.41 -0.91 -8.14
N ASP A 42 -9.46 -1.12 -8.92
CA ASP A 42 -9.55 -0.80 -10.35
C ASP A 42 -9.87 0.68 -10.65
N VAL A 43 -10.30 1.43 -9.67
CA VAL A 43 -10.68 2.85 -9.84
C VAL A 43 -9.78 3.75 -8.98
N CYS A 44 -10.10 3.98 -7.73
CA CYS A 44 -9.40 4.96 -6.90
C CYS A 44 -7.92 4.62 -6.71
N VAL A 45 -7.59 3.33 -6.52
CA VAL A 45 -6.20 2.88 -6.37
C VAL A 45 -5.46 2.96 -7.71
N ALA A 46 -6.01 2.34 -8.76
CA ALA A 46 -5.37 2.31 -10.06
C ALA A 46 -5.17 3.71 -10.65
N PHE A 47 -6.18 4.58 -10.58
CA PHE A 47 -6.07 5.93 -11.17
C PHE A 47 -5.01 6.76 -10.46
N ALA A 48 -4.98 6.75 -9.13
CA ALA A 48 -3.95 7.46 -8.38
C ALA A 48 -2.55 6.87 -8.63
N ALA A 49 -2.43 5.55 -8.71
CA ALA A 49 -1.15 4.88 -8.99
C ALA A 49 -0.61 5.21 -10.37
N LEU A 50 -1.45 5.16 -11.41
CA LEU A 50 -1.07 5.48 -12.79
C LEU A 50 -0.63 6.95 -12.92
N SER A 51 -1.40 7.88 -12.35
CA SER A 51 -1.06 9.30 -12.36
C SER A 51 0.22 9.59 -11.58
N ALA A 52 0.47 8.87 -10.49
CA ALA A 52 1.71 9.02 -9.74
C ALA A 52 2.93 8.54 -10.52
N VAL A 53 2.82 7.42 -11.25
CA VAL A 53 3.89 6.95 -12.16
C VAL A 53 4.16 7.97 -13.25
N GLU A 54 3.12 8.50 -13.88
CA GLU A 54 3.24 9.55 -14.91
C GLU A 54 3.90 10.84 -14.36
N ALA A 55 3.65 11.15 -13.09
CA ALA A 55 4.28 12.26 -12.38
C ALA A 55 5.73 11.97 -11.91
N GLY A 56 6.28 10.79 -12.22
CA GLY A 56 7.66 10.42 -11.96
C GLY A 56 7.92 9.81 -10.58
N TYR A 57 6.88 9.34 -9.89
CA TYR A 57 7.05 8.60 -8.65
C TYR A 57 7.29 7.10 -8.90
N GLU A 58 8.05 6.47 -8.02
CA GLU A 58 8.11 5.03 -7.90
C GLU A 58 6.94 4.57 -7.04
N VAL A 59 6.05 3.76 -7.61
CA VAL A 59 4.74 3.44 -7.01
C VAL A 59 4.61 1.98 -6.68
N PHE A 60 4.22 1.71 -5.45
CA PHE A 60 3.93 0.38 -4.90
C PHE A 60 2.46 0.31 -4.52
N VAL A 61 1.73 -0.69 -5.01
CA VAL A 61 0.34 -0.94 -4.64
C VAL A 61 0.23 -2.20 -3.79
N VAL A 62 -0.36 -2.06 -2.60
CA VAL A 62 -0.51 -3.16 -1.65
C VAL A 62 -1.78 -3.94 -1.98
N THR A 63 -1.60 -5.11 -2.60
CA THR A 63 -2.69 -5.88 -3.21
C THR A 63 -3.69 -6.45 -2.20
N ASP A 64 -3.21 -6.95 -1.06
CA ASP A 64 -4.02 -7.53 0.01
C ASP A 64 -4.53 -6.49 1.04
N ALA A 65 -4.18 -5.21 0.84
CA ALA A 65 -4.76 -4.07 1.54
C ALA A 65 -5.63 -3.18 0.63
N SER A 66 -5.97 -3.67 -0.57
CA SER A 66 -6.79 -2.96 -1.54
C SER A 66 -8.03 -3.79 -1.90
N GLY A 67 -9.21 -3.21 -1.67
CA GLY A 67 -10.49 -3.87 -1.90
C GLY A 67 -10.86 -3.96 -3.37
N THR A 68 -11.64 -5.00 -3.74
CA THR A 68 -12.14 -5.20 -5.09
C THR A 68 -13.52 -5.85 -5.05
N PHE A 69 -14.30 -5.70 -6.12
CA PHE A 69 -15.63 -6.32 -6.21
C PHE A 69 -15.55 -7.82 -6.56
N ASN A 70 -14.59 -8.20 -7.41
CA ASN A 70 -14.37 -9.60 -7.78
C ASN A 70 -12.94 -9.81 -8.33
N ALA A 71 -12.58 -11.06 -8.54
CA ALA A 71 -11.23 -11.44 -8.99
C ALA A 71 -10.92 -10.97 -10.42
N GLU A 72 -11.90 -11.01 -11.32
CA GLU A 72 -11.70 -10.61 -12.72
C GLU A 72 -11.32 -9.12 -12.83
N VAL A 73 -12.07 -8.27 -12.14
CA VAL A 73 -11.83 -6.82 -12.08
C VAL A 73 -10.47 -6.53 -11.45
N ARG A 74 -10.14 -7.21 -10.36
CA ARG A 74 -8.84 -7.11 -9.69
C ARG A 74 -7.69 -7.45 -10.63
N ASP A 75 -7.77 -8.60 -11.30
CA ASP A 75 -6.70 -9.10 -12.15
C ASP A 75 -6.48 -8.21 -13.38
N ALA A 76 -7.56 -7.64 -13.93
CA ALA A 76 -7.47 -6.65 -15.00
C ALA A 76 -6.78 -5.35 -14.52
N ALA A 77 -7.13 -4.87 -13.33
CA ALA A 77 -6.52 -3.68 -12.74
C ALA A 77 -5.02 -3.90 -12.45
N TRP A 78 -4.65 -5.05 -11.92
CA TRP A 78 -3.26 -5.40 -11.65
C TRP A 78 -2.43 -5.41 -12.92
N ARG A 79 -2.88 -6.09 -13.98
CA ARG A 79 -2.19 -6.09 -15.27
C ARG A 79 -2.01 -4.70 -15.86
N ARG A 80 -3.04 -3.83 -15.71
CA ARG A 80 -2.96 -2.45 -16.18
C ARG A 80 -1.90 -1.65 -15.40
N MET A 81 -1.86 -1.78 -14.10
CA MET A 81 -0.90 -1.09 -13.24
C MET A 81 0.54 -1.58 -13.48
N GLU A 82 0.75 -2.90 -13.57
CA GLU A 82 2.07 -3.48 -13.87
C GLU A 82 2.60 -3.01 -15.23
N ALA A 83 1.75 -3.00 -16.26
CA ALA A 83 2.14 -2.54 -17.59
C ALA A 83 2.57 -1.05 -17.60
N ALA A 84 2.10 -0.26 -16.66
CA ALA A 84 2.48 1.14 -16.49
C ALA A 84 3.71 1.35 -15.57
N GLY A 85 4.26 0.28 -15.00
CA GLY A 85 5.43 0.34 -14.12
C GLY A 85 5.11 0.42 -12.62
N VAL A 86 3.86 0.21 -12.22
CA VAL A 86 3.50 0.08 -10.81
C VAL A 86 3.99 -1.27 -10.27
N GLN A 87 4.62 -1.28 -9.11
CA GLN A 87 5.04 -2.49 -8.43
C GLN A 87 3.90 -3.01 -7.54
N LEU A 88 3.45 -4.23 -7.77
CA LEU A 88 2.45 -4.90 -6.93
C LEU A 88 3.15 -5.63 -5.79
N VAL A 89 2.75 -5.33 -4.58
CA VAL A 89 3.32 -5.88 -3.36
C VAL A 89 2.21 -6.33 -2.42
N ASN A 90 2.55 -7.10 -1.39
CA ASN A 90 1.61 -7.43 -0.33
C ASN A 90 1.99 -6.75 0.99
N PHE A 91 1.08 -6.75 1.94
CA PHE A 91 1.28 -6.13 3.25
C PHE A 91 2.52 -6.67 3.97
N PHE A 92 2.74 -7.98 3.94
CA PHE A 92 3.87 -8.61 4.62
C PHE A 92 5.21 -8.15 4.04
N SER A 93 5.35 -8.15 2.71
CA SER A 93 6.59 -7.70 2.07
C SER A 93 6.87 -6.23 2.34
N VAL A 94 5.86 -5.36 2.23
CA VAL A 94 6.01 -3.92 2.55
C VAL A 94 6.43 -3.71 4.00
N ALA A 95 5.81 -4.41 4.95
CA ALA A 95 6.18 -4.31 6.35
C ALA A 95 7.65 -4.70 6.58
N CYS A 96 8.11 -5.79 5.95
CA CYS A 96 9.50 -6.24 6.05
C CYS A 96 10.48 -5.30 5.34
N GLU A 97 10.12 -4.78 4.17
CA GLU A 97 10.97 -3.82 3.46
C GLU A 97 11.16 -2.50 4.23
N LEU A 98 10.10 -2.01 4.87
CA LEU A 98 10.18 -0.82 5.72
C LEU A 98 10.93 -1.07 7.02
N HIS A 99 10.76 -2.26 7.59
CA HIS A 99 11.40 -2.64 8.85
C HIS A 99 12.89 -2.94 8.70
N ARG A 100 13.31 -3.50 7.59
CA ARG A 100 14.69 -3.80 7.14
C ARG A 100 15.44 -4.85 7.94
N ASP A 101 15.40 -4.80 9.25
CA ASP A 101 16.11 -5.73 10.13
C ASP A 101 15.16 -6.15 11.26
N TRP A 102 15.00 -7.45 11.38
CA TRP A 102 14.13 -8.05 12.40
C TRP A 102 14.50 -7.58 13.82
N ARG A 103 15.76 -7.32 14.07
CA ARG A 103 16.30 -6.91 15.38
C ARG A 103 15.91 -5.47 15.77
N ASN A 104 15.44 -4.65 14.83
CA ASN A 104 15.07 -3.26 15.11
C ASN A 104 13.89 -3.16 16.09
N ASP A 105 12.88 -4.02 15.94
CA ASP A 105 11.74 -4.15 16.85
C ASP A 105 11.06 -5.49 16.60
N MET A 106 11.58 -6.55 17.20
CA MET A 106 11.05 -7.92 17.05
C MET A 106 9.62 -8.04 17.58
N GLU A 107 9.35 -7.47 18.74
CA GLU A 107 8.04 -7.57 19.38
C GLU A 107 6.98 -6.83 18.60
N GLY A 108 7.26 -5.59 18.19
CA GLY A 108 6.33 -4.78 17.40
C GLY A 108 6.04 -5.38 16.03
N LEU A 109 7.04 -5.89 15.33
CA LEU A 109 6.85 -6.56 14.04
C LEU A 109 6.07 -7.87 14.20
N ALA A 110 6.42 -8.70 15.16
CA ALA A 110 5.71 -9.95 15.43
C ALA A 110 4.24 -9.71 15.82
N ALA A 111 3.97 -8.70 16.65
CA ALA A 111 2.61 -8.32 17.03
C ALA A 111 1.81 -7.81 15.81
N LEU A 112 2.42 -6.99 14.95
CA LEU A 112 1.79 -6.50 13.73
C LEU A 112 1.42 -7.65 12.79
N LEU A 113 2.37 -8.54 12.51
CA LEU A 113 2.17 -9.66 11.60
C LEU A 113 1.18 -10.69 12.17
N GLY A 114 1.28 -11.01 13.46
CA GLY A 114 0.36 -11.92 14.13
C GLY A 114 -1.09 -11.41 14.14
N LYS A 115 -1.27 -10.09 14.28
CA LYS A 115 -2.61 -9.48 14.26
C LYS A 115 -3.28 -9.53 12.88
N TYR A 116 -2.52 -9.33 11.81
CA TYR A 116 -3.09 -9.13 10.47
C TYR A 116 -2.87 -10.30 9.52
N ILE A 117 -2.02 -11.27 9.88
CA ILE A 117 -1.72 -12.45 9.07
C ILE A 117 -1.92 -13.72 9.91
N PRO A 118 -3.12 -14.35 9.87
CA PRO A 118 -3.41 -15.55 10.69
C PRO A 118 -2.43 -16.69 10.46
N ALA A 119 -1.97 -16.90 9.24
CA ALA A 119 -0.98 -17.93 8.91
C ALA A 119 0.37 -17.68 9.64
N TYR A 120 0.78 -16.44 9.79
CA TYR A 120 1.97 -16.07 10.56
C TYR A 120 1.81 -16.39 12.04
N GLN A 121 0.65 -16.08 12.62
CA GLN A 121 0.34 -16.44 14.01
C GLN A 121 0.41 -17.95 14.25
N ASN A 122 -0.08 -18.76 13.31
CA ASN A 122 -0.02 -20.22 13.39
C ASN A 122 1.43 -20.74 13.38
N ILE A 123 2.29 -20.14 12.53
CA ILE A 123 3.73 -20.48 12.51
C ILE A 123 4.38 -20.17 13.85
N MET A 124 4.13 -19.00 14.43
CA MET A 124 4.67 -18.59 15.71
C MET A 124 4.19 -19.50 16.85
N THR A 125 2.92 -19.88 16.86
CA THR A 125 2.36 -20.83 17.82
C THR A 125 3.05 -22.19 17.73
N SER A 126 3.24 -22.70 16.51
CA SER A 126 3.94 -23.97 16.28
C SER A 126 5.41 -23.92 16.70
N PHE A 127 6.07 -22.81 16.48
CA PHE A 127 7.46 -22.61 16.92
C PHE A 127 7.59 -22.58 18.44
N SER A 128 6.69 -21.90 19.13
CA SER A 128 6.70 -21.79 20.60
C SER A 128 6.29 -23.08 21.33
N ALA A 129 5.68 -24.04 20.62
CA ALA A 129 5.26 -25.33 21.16
C ALA A 129 6.40 -26.38 21.19
N LYS A 130 7.59 -26.04 20.68
CA LYS A 130 8.81 -26.89 20.73
C LYS A 130 9.60 -26.60 22.00
#